data_334810765a5667ea3666c8ffe203697d
#
_entry.id   334810765a5667ea3666c8ffe203697d
#
_cell.length_a   1.000
_cell.length_b   1.000
_cell.length_c   1.000
_cell.angle_alpha   90.00
_cell.angle_beta   90.00
_cell.angle_gamma   90.00
#
_symmetry.space_group_name_H-M   'P 1'
#
loop_
_entity.id
_entity.type
_entity.pdbx_description
1 polymer ?
#
loop_
_entity_poly.entity_id
_entity_poly.type
_entity_poly.pdbx_seq_one_letter_code
_entity_poly.pdbx_strand_id
1 'polypeptide(L)'
;MSLFKKLVVPAIILASSFHANAQIKNSQTFTAKVSGNCGMCESTIEKAGNIKKEAQVEWDKDKQVATITYDPQKTSPDQILKRIALAGYDNEKYLAPAEAYNNLHGCCQYERSETATAAVVDHSGHSNDAPAGQGHNSAATGVQSDVIKPVLSGYFRLQEALVKSDAGQAASIAAELQKAIANVDMKALTPGIHNAWMAANVKLTEASSGIAATKDLKKQRMLFAGLSEGMYDLAKEAELGQPVYYNNCPMFNDGKGANWLSEEKTIKNPYYGSQMLSCGKTIETIK
;
A
#
# COMPACT_ATOMS: atom_id res chain seq x y z
N MET A 1 46.29 43.96 46.78
CA MET A 1 45.45 42.73 46.92
C MET A 1 44.22 42.96 46.05
N SER A 2 44.26 42.41 44.84
CA SER A 2 43.18 42.56 43.86
C SER A 2 42.69 41.16 43.46
N LEU A 3 41.44 40.86 43.78
CA LEU A 3 40.75 39.61 43.50
C LEU A 3 40.13 39.74 42.09
N PHE A 4 40.73 39.04 41.12
CA PHE A 4 40.11 38.84 39.82
C PHE A 4 39.04 37.72 39.91
N LYS A 5 37.76 38.10 39.93
CA LYS A 5 36.64 37.19 39.72
C LYS A 5 36.56 36.76 38.27
N LYS A 6 36.95 35.51 37.98
CA LYS A 6 36.74 34.89 36.66
C LYS A 6 35.25 34.59 36.46
N LEU A 7 34.60 35.30 35.55
CA LEU A 7 33.23 35.01 35.09
C LEU A 7 33.30 33.86 34.07
N VAL A 8 32.81 32.73 34.45
CA VAL A 8 32.63 31.58 33.52
C VAL A 8 31.24 31.73 32.90
N VAL A 9 31.17 32.09 31.63
CA VAL A 9 29.97 32.12 30.83
C VAL A 9 29.74 30.70 30.27
N PRO A 10 28.66 30.00 30.56
CA PRO A 10 28.36 28.74 29.90
C PRO A 10 27.87 29.02 28.47
N ALA A 11 28.62 28.56 27.49
CA ALA A 11 28.19 28.53 26.10
C ALA A 11 27.10 27.48 25.95
N ILE A 12 25.85 27.91 25.81
CA ILE A 12 24.74 27.05 25.40
C ILE A 12 24.89 26.76 23.92
N ILE A 13 25.35 25.55 23.60
CA ILE A 13 25.37 25.03 22.23
C ILE A 13 23.92 24.62 21.91
N LEU A 14 23.22 25.47 21.16
CA LEU A 14 21.98 25.07 20.50
C LEU A 14 22.33 24.03 19.42
N ALA A 15 22.08 22.77 19.72
CA ALA A 15 22.09 21.69 18.74
C ALA A 15 20.86 21.89 17.82
N SER A 16 21.02 22.63 16.73
CA SER A 16 20.06 22.66 15.64
C SER A 16 20.06 21.29 14.97
N SER A 17 18.99 20.53 15.17
CA SER A 17 18.72 19.27 14.48
C SER A 17 18.54 19.56 12.98
N PHE A 18 19.62 19.41 12.22
CA PHE A 18 19.54 19.40 10.75
C PHE A 18 18.79 18.13 10.33
N HIS A 19 17.52 18.28 9.99
CA HIS A 19 16.82 17.27 9.22
C HIS A 19 17.48 17.24 7.84
N ALA A 20 18.20 16.17 7.55
CA ALA A 20 18.81 15.93 6.25
C ALA A 20 17.69 15.60 5.24
N ASN A 21 17.01 16.62 4.76
CA ASN A 21 16.20 16.49 3.56
C ASN A 21 17.14 16.18 2.39
N ALA A 22 16.84 15.14 1.63
CA ALA A 22 17.57 14.80 0.43
C ALA A 22 17.44 15.95 -0.58
N GLN A 23 18.38 16.87 -0.59
CA GLN A 23 18.33 18.13 -1.29
C GLN A 23 18.13 17.89 -2.80
N ILE A 24 17.00 18.39 -3.34
CA ILE A 24 16.74 18.41 -4.77
C ILE A 24 17.67 19.45 -5.40
N LYS A 25 18.51 19.02 -6.34
CA LYS A 25 19.42 19.93 -7.05
C LYS A 25 18.64 20.80 -8.02
N ASN A 26 19.09 22.08 -8.18
CA ASN A 26 18.46 23.05 -9.09
C ASN A 26 16.94 23.22 -8.87
N SER A 27 16.48 23.11 -7.63
CA SER A 27 15.07 23.07 -7.32
C SER A 27 14.32 24.32 -7.74
N GLN A 28 13.17 24.13 -8.37
CA GLN A 28 12.13 25.13 -8.59
C GLN A 28 10.90 24.76 -7.76
N THR A 29 10.15 25.76 -7.35
CA THR A 29 8.93 25.55 -6.57
C THR A 29 7.74 26.24 -7.24
N PHE A 30 6.59 25.55 -7.26
CA PHE A 30 5.32 26.12 -7.68
C PHE A 30 4.21 25.59 -6.77
N THR A 31 3.04 26.21 -6.86
CA THR A 31 1.84 25.77 -6.15
C THR A 31 0.76 25.41 -7.14
N ALA A 32 -0.04 24.40 -6.82
CA ALA A 32 -1.16 23.95 -7.62
C ALA A 32 -2.37 23.61 -6.75
N LYS A 33 -3.58 23.88 -7.20
CA LYS A 33 -4.79 23.39 -6.55
C LYS A 33 -4.89 21.89 -6.76
N VAL A 34 -5.14 21.15 -5.69
CA VAL A 34 -5.37 19.70 -5.70
C VAL A 34 -6.52 19.41 -4.76
N SER A 35 -7.57 18.80 -5.28
CA SER A 35 -8.78 18.45 -4.50
C SER A 35 -8.50 17.33 -3.52
N GLY A 36 -9.09 17.42 -2.33
CA GLY A 36 -8.98 16.42 -1.27
C GLY A 36 -9.61 16.94 0.02
N ASN A 37 -9.91 16.06 0.99
CA ASN A 37 -10.71 16.41 2.17
C ASN A 37 -10.00 16.15 3.51
N CYS A 38 -8.98 15.31 3.58
CA CYS A 38 -8.49 14.80 4.86
C CYS A 38 -7.00 14.44 4.85
N GLY A 39 -6.44 14.11 6.03
CA GLY A 39 -5.04 13.71 6.17
C GLY A 39 -4.66 12.42 5.41
N MET A 40 -5.62 11.55 5.08
CA MET A 40 -5.35 10.41 4.17
C MET A 40 -5.16 10.89 2.73
N CYS A 41 -5.91 11.92 2.30
CA CYS A 41 -5.71 12.56 1.01
C CYS A 41 -4.30 13.18 0.93
N GLU A 42 -3.89 13.91 1.98
CA GLU A 42 -2.55 14.49 2.11
C GLU A 42 -1.47 13.43 1.87
N SER A 43 -1.49 12.35 2.65
CA SER A 43 -0.53 11.26 2.52
C SER A 43 -0.49 10.65 1.12
N THR A 44 -1.64 10.50 0.46
CA THR A 44 -1.73 9.89 -0.88
C THR A 44 -1.28 10.86 -1.97
N ILE A 45 -1.67 12.13 -1.90
CA ILE A 45 -1.25 13.20 -2.83
C ILE A 45 0.26 13.37 -2.78
N GLU A 46 0.82 13.48 -1.58
CA GLU A 46 2.26 13.63 -1.38
C GLU A 46 3.03 12.41 -1.87
N LYS A 47 2.56 11.19 -1.53
CA LYS A 47 3.17 9.96 -2.03
C LYS A 47 3.15 9.86 -3.56
N ALA A 48 2.05 10.25 -4.20
CA ALA A 48 1.93 10.24 -5.66
C ALA A 48 2.83 11.28 -6.33
N GLY A 49 2.98 12.44 -5.71
CA GLY A 49 3.81 13.54 -6.22
C GLY A 49 5.30 13.37 -5.95
N ASN A 50 5.68 12.76 -4.83
CA ASN A 50 7.07 12.64 -4.39
C ASN A 50 7.88 11.67 -5.27
N ILE A 51 9.05 12.14 -5.72
CA ILE A 51 10.09 11.29 -6.35
C ILE A 51 11.42 11.58 -5.67
N LYS A 52 12.08 10.54 -5.20
CA LYS A 52 13.36 10.66 -4.49
C LYS A 52 14.38 11.45 -5.32
N LYS A 53 14.86 12.59 -4.77
CA LYS A 53 15.82 13.51 -5.38
C LYS A 53 15.34 14.22 -6.65
N GLU A 54 14.05 14.20 -6.96
CA GLU A 54 13.49 14.80 -8.17
C GLU A 54 12.31 15.72 -7.88
N ALA A 55 11.39 15.31 -7.00
CA ALA A 55 10.24 16.11 -6.61
C ALA A 55 9.84 15.86 -5.15
N GLN A 56 9.37 16.91 -4.49
CA GLN A 56 8.76 16.90 -3.16
C GLN A 56 7.46 17.68 -3.22
N VAL A 57 6.39 17.10 -2.70
CA VAL A 57 5.05 17.66 -2.64
C VAL A 57 4.64 17.76 -1.18
N GLU A 58 4.17 18.92 -0.79
CA GLU A 58 3.56 19.22 0.51
C GLU A 58 2.16 19.75 0.24
N TRP A 59 1.13 19.06 0.71
CA TRP A 59 -0.26 19.41 0.45
C TRP A 59 -0.95 19.93 1.69
N ASP A 60 -1.52 21.14 1.58
CA ASP A 60 -2.29 21.80 2.64
C ASP A 60 -3.78 21.46 2.45
N LYS A 61 -4.33 20.67 3.39
CA LYS A 61 -5.72 20.21 3.32
C LYS A 61 -6.75 21.34 3.47
N ASP A 62 -6.42 22.40 4.23
CA ASP A 62 -7.35 23.48 4.53
C ASP A 62 -7.45 24.46 3.35
N LYS A 63 -6.37 24.59 2.58
CA LYS A 63 -6.31 25.40 1.36
C LYS A 63 -6.55 24.60 0.09
N GLN A 64 -6.46 23.26 0.16
CA GLN A 64 -6.46 22.36 -0.99
C GLN A 64 -5.39 22.76 -2.04
N VAL A 65 -4.19 23.09 -1.56
CA VAL A 65 -3.07 23.54 -2.38
C VAL A 65 -1.85 22.65 -2.09
N ALA A 66 -1.24 22.16 -3.14
CA ALA A 66 0.05 21.49 -3.10
C ALA A 66 1.17 22.49 -3.38
N THR A 67 2.18 22.54 -2.50
CA THR A 67 3.46 23.20 -2.75
C THR A 67 4.43 22.13 -3.28
N ILE A 68 4.93 22.33 -4.49
CA ILE A 68 5.69 21.33 -5.23
C ILE A 68 7.07 21.88 -5.54
N THR A 69 8.11 21.26 -4.96
CA THR A 69 9.52 21.55 -5.23
C THR A 69 10.10 20.43 -6.10
N TYR A 70 10.73 20.76 -7.23
CA TYR A 70 11.19 19.78 -8.21
C TYR A 70 12.47 20.22 -8.94
N ASP A 71 13.19 19.25 -9.51
CA ASP A 71 14.34 19.45 -10.39
C ASP A 71 13.88 19.49 -11.85
N PRO A 72 13.90 20.66 -12.52
CA PRO A 72 13.40 20.82 -13.89
C PRO A 72 14.22 20.03 -14.94
N GLN A 73 15.39 19.53 -14.58
CA GLN A 73 16.20 18.68 -15.47
C GLN A 73 15.75 17.22 -15.44
N LYS A 74 14.90 16.83 -14.46
CA LYS A 74 14.50 15.43 -14.26
C LYS A 74 13.02 15.21 -14.39
N THR A 75 12.21 16.18 -13.99
CA THR A 75 10.75 16.08 -14.05
C THR A 75 10.14 17.46 -14.33
N SER A 76 8.84 17.50 -14.59
CA SER A 76 8.11 18.73 -14.86
C SER A 76 6.86 18.86 -14.01
N PRO A 77 6.31 20.08 -13.82
CA PRO A 77 5.02 20.30 -13.20
C PRO A 77 3.92 19.42 -13.78
N ASP A 78 3.92 19.28 -15.09
CA ASP A 78 2.97 18.47 -15.85
C ASP A 78 2.99 16.99 -15.43
N GLN A 79 4.16 16.40 -15.39
CA GLN A 79 4.34 15.00 -14.99
C GLN A 79 3.94 14.76 -13.54
N ILE A 80 4.22 15.70 -12.65
CA ILE A 80 3.88 15.59 -11.22
C ILE A 80 2.37 15.68 -11.03
N LEU A 81 1.71 16.68 -11.63
CA LEU A 81 0.25 16.84 -11.55
C LEU A 81 -0.50 15.68 -12.22
N LYS A 82 0.02 15.14 -13.33
CA LYS A 82 -0.55 13.95 -13.96
C LYS A 82 -0.51 12.72 -13.04
N ARG A 83 0.59 12.50 -12.31
CA ARG A 83 0.67 11.39 -11.33
C ARG A 83 -0.30 11.57 -10.18
N ILE A 84 -0.46 12.80 -9.67
CA ILE A 84 -1.44 13.11 -8.63
C ILE A 84 -2.87 12.82 -9.14
N ALA A 85 -3.18 13.20 -10.37
CA ALA A 85 -4.47 12.89 -10.97
C ALA A 85 -4.68 11.39 -11.15
N LEU A 86 -3.67 10.64 -11.59
CA LEU A 86 -3.74 9.18 -11.69
C LEU A 86 -3.93 8.46 -10.34
N ALA A 87 -3.58 9.12 -9.24
CA ALA A 87 -3.83 8.63 -7.89
C ALA A 87 -5.25 8.96 -7.35
N GLY A 88 -6.11 9.55 -8.19
CA GLY A 88 -7.51 9.84 -7.87
C GLY A 88 -7.81 11.29 -7.46
N TYR A 89 -6.85 12.21 -7.55
CA TYR A 89 -7.00 13.57 -7.09
C TYR A 89 -6.99 14.58 -8.24
N ASP A 90 -8.15 15.20 -8.48
CA ASP A 90 -8.29 16.29 -9.46
C ASP A 90 -7.35 17.45 -9.09
N ASN A 91 -6.76 18.05 -10.09
CA ASN A 91 -5.96 19.25 -9.93
C ASN A 91 -6.28 20.26 -11.03
N GLU A 92 -5.71 21.46 -10.95
CA GLU A 92 -6.00 22.56 -11.87
C GLU A 92 -5.73 22.23 -13.34
N LYS A 93 -4.95 21.16 -13.62
CA LYS A 93 -4.57 20.77 -14.98
C LYS A 93 -5.21 19.47 -15.44
N TYR A 94 -5.43 18.53 -14.53
CA TYR A 94 -5.91 17.19 -14.82
C TYR A 94 -7.08 16.79 -13.93
N LEU A 95 -8.10 16.21 -14.53
CA LEU A 95 -9.10 15.43 -13.82
C LEU A 95 -8.56 14.03 -13.56
N ALA A 96 -8.79 13.53 -12.37
CA ALA A 96 -8.51 12.14 -12.05
C ALA A 96 -9.40 11.23 -12.92
N PRO A 97 -8.88 10.12 -13.43
CA PRO A 97 -9.71 9.10 -14.05
C PRO A 97 -10.86 8.73 -13.13
N ALA A 98 -12.06 8.59 -13.68
CA ALA A 98 -13.25 8.29 -12.86
C ALA A 98 -13.04 7.03 -12.00
N GLU A 99 -12.37 6.04 -12.55
CA GLU A 99 -12.00 4.81 -11.84
C GLU A 99 -11.07 5.10 -10.64
N ALA A 100 -10.02 5.89 -10.84
CA ALA A 100 -9.09 6.24 -9.77
C ALA A 100 -9.78 7.03 -8.65
N TYR A 101 -10.66 7.96 -9.00
CA TYR A 101 -11.46 8.72 -8.05
C TYR A 101 -12.46 7.84 -7.29
N ASN A 102 -13.19 6.96 -7.98
CA ASN A 102 -14.19 6.07 -7.37
C ASN A 102 -13.55 5.06 -6.41
N ASN A 103 -12.27 4.74 -6.60
CA ASN A 103 -11.49 3.86 -5.74
C ASN A 103 -10.88 4.56 -4.52
N LEU A 104 -11.03 5.88 -4.38
CA LEU A 104 -10.65 6.57 -3.17
C LEU A 104 -11.54 6.12 -2.00
N HIS A 105 -10.94 6.03 -0.82
CA HIS A 105 -11.71 5.80 0.39
C HIS A 105 -12.82 6.85 0.53
N GLY A 106 -13.99 6.47 1.05
CA GLY A 106 -15.18 7.35 1.08
C GLY A 106 -14.91 8.75 1.69
N CYS A 107 -14.03 8.88 2.68
CA CYS A 107 -13.64 10.18 3.24
C CYS A 107 -12.71 10.99 2.31
N CYS A 108 -12.12 10.38 1.29
CA CYS A 108 -11.27 11.03 0.29
C CYS A 108 -12.04 11.38 -0.99
N GLN A 109 -13.27 10.92 -1.15
CA GLN A 109 -14.15 11.31 -2.26
C GLN A 109 -14.67 12.72 -1.98
N TYR A 110 -14.08 13.70 -2.65
CA TYR A 110 -14.43 15.12 -2.58
C TYR A 110 -15.49 15.44 -3.64
N GLU A 111 -16.24 16.53 -3.45
CA GLU A 111 -17.20 16.99 -4.46
C GLU A 111 -16.46 17.45 -5.72
N ARG A 112 -16.78 16.83 -6.86
CA ARG A 112 -16.24 17.20 -8.18
C ARG A 112 -17.10 18.26 -8.84
N SER A 113 -16.48 19.40 -9.16
CA SER A 113 -17.17 20.40 -10.00
C SER A 113 -17.23 19.88 -11.44
N GLU A 114 -18.41 19.80 -12.03
CA GLU A 114 -18.62 19.37 -13.43
C GLU A 114 -18.05 20.33 -14.48
N THR A 115 -17.36 21.39 -14.09
CA THR A 115 -16.86 22.46 -14.94
C THR A 115 -15.33 22.53 -15.03
N ALA A 116 -14.67 21.41 -15.30
CA ALA A 116 -13.29 21.45 -15.74
C ALA A 116 -13.17 20.73 -17.10
N THR A 117 -13.16 21.50 -18.19
CA THR A 117 -12.68 21.01 -19.50
C THR A 117 -11.17 20.80 -19.40
N ALA A 118 -10.77 19.77 -18.66
CA ALA A 118 -9.40 19.31 -18.64
C ALA A 118 -9.22 18.28 -19.78
N ALA A 119 -8.12 18.40 -20.51
CA ALA A 119 -7.76 17.51 -21.59
C ALA A 119 -7.83 16.06 -21.14
N VAL A 120 -8.84 15.34 -21.63
CA VAL A 120 -8.91 13.89 -21.53
C VAL A 120 -7.73 13.37 -22.35
N VAL A 121 -6.81 12.64 -21.72
CA VAL A 121 -5.75 11.96 -22.43
C VAL A 121 -6.38 10.74 -23.09
N ASP A 122 -6.85 10.95 -24.34
CA ASP A 122 -7.36 9.89 -25.20
C ASP A 122 -6.20 9.02 -25.68
N HIS A 123 -6.22 7.75 -25.30
CA HIS A 123 -5.47 6.68 -25.92
C HIS A 123 -6.44 5.78 -26.68
N SER A 124 -7.18 6.33 -27.66
CA SER A 124 -7.91 5.54 -28.63
C SER A 124 -7.31 5.72 -30.02
N GLY A 125 -6.61 4.74 -30.44
CA GLY A 125 -6.27 4.48 -31.84
C GLY A 125 -6.56 3.03 -32.13
N HIS A 126 -7.80 2.72 -32.51
CA HIS A 126 -8.16 1.96 -33.70
C HIS A 126 -9.66 1.65 -33.69
N SER A 127 -10.28 2.16 -34.75
CA SER A 127 -11.64 1.88 -35.18
C SER A 127 -11.78 0.43 -35.64
N ASN A 128 -12.94 -0.21 -35.40
CA ASN A 128 -13.83 -0.70 -36.45
C ASN A 128 -15.06 -1.40 -35.87
N ASP A 129 -16.21 -0.84 -36.25
CA ASP A 129 -17.51 -1.45 -36.54
C ASP A 129 -18.15 -2.52 -35.62
N ALA A 130 -19.34 -2.11 -35.14
CA ALA A 130 -20.37 -2.98 -34.55
C ALA A 130 -21.02 -3.89 -35.64
N PRO A 131 -21.76 -4.97 -35.23
CA PRO A 131 -23.15 -4.80 -34.81
C PRO A 131 -23.58 -5.64 -33.59
N ALA A 132 -24.76 -5.25 -33.07
CA ALA A 132 -25.48 -5.76 -31.94
C ALA A 132 -25.69 -7.29 -31.87
N GLY A 133 -25.61 -7.82 -30.63
CA GLY A 133 -26.02 -9.18 -30.33
C GLY A 133 -26.07 -9.42 -28.83
N GLN A 134 -27.28 -9.59 -28.30
CA GLN A 134 -27.60 -9.98 -26.92
C GLN A 134 -26.90 -11.29 -26.54
N GLY A 135 -26.34 -11.37 -25.32
CA GLY A 135 -25.86 -12.64 -24.80
C GLY A 135 -25.33 -12.51 -23.39
N HIS A 136 -26.06 -13.05 -22.45
CA HIS A 136 -25.73 -13.26 -21.05
C HIS A 136 -24.29 -13.69 -20.85
N ASN A 137 -23.54 -12.99 -19.99
CA ASN A 137 -22.24 -13.47 -19.53
C ASN A 137 -22.23 -13.70 -18.02
N SER A 138 -22.63 -14.90 -17.66
CA SER A 138 -22.34 -15.49 -16.34
C SER A 138 -21.15 -16.44 -16.48
N ALA A 139 -19.95 -15.93 -16.87
CA ALA A 139 -18.77 -16.79 -17.02
C ALA A 139 -17.43 -16.10 -16.70
N ALA A 140 -17.43 -14.87 -16.15
CA ALA A 140 -16.19 -14.15 -15.87
C ALA A 140 -15.70 -14.24 -14.42
N THR A 141 -16.49 -14.76 -13.50
CA THR A 141 -16.21 -14.79 -12.06
C THR A 141 -15.20 -15.86 -11.63
N GLY A 142 -15.05 -16.96 -12.37
CA GLY A 142 -14.15 -18.05 -11.99
C GLY A 142 -12.69 -17.88 -12.39
N VAL A 143 -12.40 -17.08 -13.44
CA VAL A 143 -11.05 -17.00 -14.02
C VAL A 143 -10.14 -16.04 -13.24
N GLN A 144 -10.71 -15.09 -12.54
CA GLN A 144 -9.95 -14.00 -11.91
C GLN A 144 -9.40 -14.32 -10.53
N SER A 145 -10.11 -15.14 -9.76
CA SER A 145 -9.58 -15.70 -8.51
C SER A 145 -8.41 -16.66 -8.77
N ASP A 146 -8.38 -17.31 -9.94
CA ASP A 146 -7.33 -18.27 -10.29
C ASP A 146 -5.95 -17.61 -10.45
N VAL A 147 -5.88 -16.34 -10.84
CA VAL A 147 -4.61 -15.61 -11.02
C VAL A 147 -3.88 -15.38 -9.68
N ILE A 148 -4.61 -15.02 -8.62
CA ILE A 148 -4.03 -14.78 -7.28
C ILE A 148 -4.10 -16.00 -6.36
N LYS A 149 -4.80 -17.07 -6.77
CA LYS A 149 -4.94 -18.32 -6.02
C LYS A 149 -3.60 -18.94 -5.60
N PRO A 150 -2.54 -18.95 -6.44
CA PRO A 150 -1.22 -19.44 -6.01
C PRO A 150 -0.62 -18.61 -4.87
N VAL A 151 -0.86 -17.29 -4.85
CA VAL A 151 -0.39 -16.39 -3.79
C VAL A 151 -1.15 -16.65 -2.48
N LEU A 152 -2.47 -16.77 -2.55
CA LEU A 152 -3.33 -17.11 -1.40
C LEU A 152 -2.96 -18.49 -0.82
N SER A 153 -2.83 -19.50 -1.67
CA SER A 153 -2.41 -20.85 -1.27
C SER A 153 -1.03 -20.85 -0.61
N GLY A 154 -0.07 -20.13 -1.18
CA GLY A 154 1.26 -19.97 -0.59
C GLY A 154 1.20 -19.33 0.80
N TYR A 155 0.35 -18.32 0.98
CA TYR A 155 0.14 -17.67 2.27
C TYR A 155 -0.44 -18.63 3.32
N PHE A 156 -1.50 -19.40 3.01
CA PHE A 156 -2.10 -20.34 3.96
C PHE A 156 -1.14 -21.45 4.35
N ARG A 157 -0.38 -21.98 3.40
CA ARG A 157 0.68 -22.98 3.68
C ARG A 157 1.77 -22.39 4.60
N LEU A 158 2.16 -21.12 4.38
CA LEU A 158 3.13 -20.43 5.24
C LEU A 158 2.57 -20.24 6.66
N GLN A 159 1.30 -19.82 6.78
CA GLN A 159 0.60 -19.72 8.05
C GLN A 159 0.62 -21.04 8.81
N GLU A 160 0.35 -22.15 8.14
CA GLU A 160 0.36 -23.50 8.73
C GLU A 160 1.77 -23.90 9.23
N ALA A 161 2.82 -23.63 8.44
CA ALA A 161 4.20 -23.89 8.84
C ALA A 161 4.59 -23.10 10.13
N LEU A 162 4.16 -21.83 10.24
CA LEU A 162 4.38 -21.02 11.43
C LEU A 162 3.59 -21.51 12.64
N VAL A 163 2.36 -22.01 12.45
CA VAL A 163 1.58 -22.71 13.49
C VAL A 163 2.34 -23.91 14.03
N LYS A 164 2.92 -24.72 13.13
CA LYS A 164 3.76 -25.88 13.49
C LYS A 164 5.12 -25.48 14.06
N SER A 165 5.47 -24.20 14.04
CA SER A 165 6.78 -23.67 14.45
C SER A 165 7.95 -24.28 13.62
N ASP A 166 7.71 -24.62 12.37
CA ASP A 166 8.70 -25.15 11.44
C ASP A 166 9.33 -24.02 10.62
N ALA A 167 10.42 -23.47 11.12
CA ALA A 167 11.13 -22.38 10.48
C ALA A 167 11.76 -22.75 9.13
N GLY A 168 12.14 -24.02 8.96
CA GLY A 168 12.71 -24.53 7.71
C GLY A 168 11.66 -24.59 6.60
N GLN A 169 10.50 -25.18 6.93
CA GLN A 169 9.37 -25.27 6.02
C GLN A 169 8.81 -23.84 5.71
N ALA A 170 8.70 -22.98 6.71
CA ALA A 170 8.27 -21.58 6.53
C ALA A 170 9.17 -20.85 5.55
N ALA A 171 10.50 -20.96 5.65
CA ALA A 171 11.44 -20.36 4.72
C ALA A 171 11.28 -20.89 3.28
N SER A 172 11.11 -22.21 3.13
CA SER A 172 10.90 -22.84 1.81
C SER A 172 9.60 -22.39 1.14
N ILE A 173 8.49 -22.39 1.89
CA ILE A 173 7.20 -21.94 1.39
C ILE A 173 7.21 -20.43 1.06
N ALA A 174 7.90 -19.62 1.86
CA ALA A 174 8.05 -18.19 1.58
C ALA A 174 8.81 -17.94 0.27
N ALA A 175 9.81 -18.75 -0.06
CA ALA A 175 10.50 -18.68 -1.35
C ALA A 175 9.60 -19.09 -2.53
N GLU A 176 8.71 -20.08 -2.34
CA GLU A 176 7.70 -20.44 -3.34
C GLU A 176 6.66 -19.32 -3.50
N LEU A 177 6.20 -18.75 -2.39
CA LEU A 177 5.28 -17.61 -2.37
C LEU A 177 5.86 -16.40 -3.12
N GLN A 178 7.15 -16.10 -2.92
CA GLN A 178 7.83 -15.03 -3.65
C GLN A 178 7.78 -15.25 -5.17
N LYS A 179 7.96 -16.49 -5.63
CA LYS A 179 7.82 -16.82 -7.05
C LYS A 179 6.38 -16.66 -7.53
N ALA A 180 5.40 -17.08 -6.73
CA ALA A 180 3.99 -16.90 -7.06
C ALA A 180 3.64 -15.41 -7.19
N ILE A 181 4.12 -14.56 -6.27
CA ILE A 181 3.94 -13.10 -6.32
C ILE A 181 4.56 -12.52 -7.61
N ALA A 182 5.78 -12.93 -7.97
CA ALA A 182 6.46 -12.44 -9.17
C ALA A 182 5.77 -12.85 -10.48
N ASN A 183 5.01 -13.96 -10.46
CA ASN A 183 4.34 -14.52 -11.65
C ASN A 183 2.88 -14.08 -11.81
N VAL A 184 2.37 -13.17 -10.98
CA VAL A 184 1.00 -12.67 -11.10
C VAL A 184 0.86 -11.87 -12.41
N ASP A 185 -0.02 -12.32 -13.29
CA ASP A 185 -0.39 -11.56 -14.49
C ASP A 185 -1.36 -10.43 -14.11
N MET A 186 -0.81 -9.23 -13.93
CA MET A 186 -1.58 -8.05 -13.56
C MET A 186 -2.64 -7.67 -14.60
N LYS A 187 -2.48 -8.07 -15.86
CA LYS A 187 -3.46 -7.76 -16.93
C LYS A 187 -4.71 -8.61 -16.82
N ALA A 188 -4.61 -9.76 -16.16
CA ALA A 188 -5.72 -10.69 -15.94
C ALA A 188 -6.49 -10.40 -14.64
N LEU A 189 -6.07 -9.40 -13.84
CA LEU A 189 -6.75 -9.02 -12.61
C LEU A 189 -7.95 -8.11 -12.88
N THR A 190 -9.03 -8.28 -12.12
CA THR A 190 -10.12 -7.26 -12.08
C THR A 190 -9.60 -5.94 -11.54
N PRO A 191 -10.27 -4.82 -11.81
CA PRO A 191 -9.88 -3.51 -11.26
C PRO A 191 -9.74 -3.51 -9.74
N GLY A 192 -10.65 -4.14 -8.98
CA GLY A 192 -10.58 -4.25 -7.53
C GLY A 192 -9.34 -5.00 -7.07
N ILE A 193 -9.14 -6.23 -7.58
CA ILE A 193 -7.98 -7.06 -7.25
C ILE A 193 -6.68 -6.39 -7.71
N HIS A 194 -6.67 -5.74 -8.89
CA HIS A 194 -5.50 -5.03 -9.39
C HIS A 194 -5.08 -3.89 -8.44
N ASN A 195 -6.04 -3.10 -7.96
CA ASN A 195 -5.76 -2.01 -7.02
C ASN A 195 -5.23 -2.54 -5.67
N ALA A 196 -5.89 -3.56 -5.11
CA ALA A 196 -5.42 -4.22 -3.90
C ALA A 196 -4.02 -4.83 -4.09
N TRP A 197 -3.77 -5.44 -5.26
CA TRP A 197 -2.45 -5.97 -5.63
C TRP A 197 -1.39 -4.87 -5.68
N MET A 198 -1.65 -3.76 -6.36
CA MET A 198 -0.71 -2.64 -6.47
C MET A 198 -0.38 -2.01 -5.11
N ALA A 199 -1.33 -1.99 -4.18
CA ALA A 199 -1.12 -1.52 -2.81
C ALA A 199 -0.30 -2.50 -1.95
N ALA A 200 -0.46 -3.80 -2.21
CA ALA A 200 0.09 -4.86 -1.36
C ALA A 200 1.41 -5.46 -1.87
N ASN A 201 1.64 -5.53 -3.21
CA ASN A 201 2.69 -6.35 -3.81
C ASN A 201 4.11 -6.08 -3.29
N VAL A 202 4.45 -4.81 -3.01
CA VAL A 202 5.76 -4.45 -2.46
C VAL A 202 5.93 -5.05 -1.06
N LYS A 203 4.93 -4.85 -0.19
CA LYS A 203 4.92 -5.40 1.18
C LYS A 203 4.95 -6.93 1.17
N LEU A 204 4.18 -7.57 0.27
CA LEU A 204 4.16 -9.02 0.10
C LEU A 204 5.52 -9.56 -0.36
N THR A 205 6.16 -8.90 -1.32
CA THR A 205 7.48 -9.26 -1.84
C THR A 205 8.56 -9.13 -0.76
N GLU A 206 8.61 -8.01 -0.07
CA GLU A 206 9.60 -7.76 0.99
C GLU A 206 9.44 -8.75 2.15
N ALA A 207 8.20 -8.96 2.61
CA ALA A 207 7.92 -9.88 3.72
C ALA A 207 8.24 -11.34 3.34
N SER A 208 7.81 -11.82 2.17
CA SER A 208 8.10 -13.18 1.72
C SER A 208 9.60 -13.41 1.53
N SER A 209 10.32 -12.45 0.94
CA SER A 209 11.78 -12.48 0.79
C SER A 209 12.49 -12.53 2.15
N GLY A 210 12.07 -11.68 3.08
CA GLY A 210 12.62 -11.65 4.43
C GLY A 210 12.40 -12.96 5.20
N ILE A 211 11.20 -13.57 5.08
CA ILE A 211 10.89 -14.86 5.71
C ILE A 211 11.76 -15.98 5.09
N ALA A 212 11.90 -15.98 3.76
CA ALA A 212 12.72 -16.97 3.06
C ALA A 212 14.21 -16.90 3.45
N ALA A 213 14.70 -15.71 3.76
CA ALA A 213 16.11 -15.46 4.08
C ALA A 213 16.51 -15.85 5.51
N THR A 214 15.59 -16.27 6.38
CA THR A 214 15.89 -16.58 7.78
C THR A 214 15.23 -17.86 8.26
N LYS A 215 15.84 -18.52 9.26
CA LYS A 215 15.25 -19.61 10.04
C LYS A 215 14.94 -19.20 11.49
N ASP A 216 15.01 -17.92 11.79
CA ASP A 216 14.60 -17.38 13.08
C ASP A 216 13.07 -17.19 13.09
N LEU A 217 12.37 -18.07 13.81
CA LEU A 217 10.91 -18.03 13.94
C LEU A 217 10.37 -16.69 14.42
N LYS A 218 11.07 -16.02 15.33
CA LYS A 218 10.64 -14.72 15.84
C LYS A 218 10.63 -13.68 14.71
N LYS A 219 11.70 -13.65 13.89
CA LYS A 219 11.78 -12.76 12.73
C LYS A 219 10.75 -13.13 11.67
N GLN A 220 10.58 -14.42 11.37
CA GLN A 220 9.58 -14.90 10.42
C GLN A 220 8.17 -14.46 10.82
N ARG A 221 7.79 -14.61 12.10
CA ARG A 221 6.49 -14.21 12.64
C ARG A 221 6.28 -12.69 12.61
N MET A 222 7.31 -11.90 12.85
CA MET A 222 7.24 -10.43 12.71
C MET A 222 6.97 -10.02 11.27
N LEU A 223 7.68 -10.61 10.30
CA LEU A 223 7.47 -10.34 8.88
C LEU A 223 6.12 -10.86 8.39
N PHE A 224 5.65 -11.99 8.92
CA PHE A 224 4.35 -12.56 8.61
C PHE A 224 3.19 -11.64 9.02
N ALA A 225 3.33 -10.85 10.06
CA ALA A 225 2.32 -9.86 10.44
C ALA A 225 2.09 -8.83 9.31
N GLY A 226 3.16 -8.28 8.74
CA GLY A 226 3.08 -7.37 7.60
C GLY A 226 2.56 -8.04 6.32
N LEU A 227 2.96 -9.31 6.08
CA LEU A 227 2.43 -10.11 4.98
C LEU A 227 0.90 -10.27 5.08
N SER A 228 0.42 -10.56 6.31
CA SER A 228 -1.01 -10.78 6.57
C SER A 228 -1.87 -9.54 6.35
N GLU A 229 -1.34 -8.34 6.63
CA GLU A 229 -2.04 -7.10 6.34
C GLU A 229 -2.26 -6.90 4.83
N GLY A 230 -1.22 -7.11 4.01
CA GLY A 230 -1.36 -7.02 2.56
C GLY A 230 -2.26 -8.11 1.97
N MET A 231 -2.24 -9.33 2.54
CA MET A 231 -3.11 -10.43 2.11
C MET A 231 -4.58 -10.20 2.44
N TYR A 232 -4.88 -9.47 3.53
CA TYR A 232 -6.25 -9.14 3.91
C TYR A 232 -6.94 -8.29 2.85
N ASP A 233 -6.29 -7.25 2.34
CA ASP A 233 -6.85 -6.38 1.32
C ASP A 233 -7.12 -7.15 0.01
N LEU A 234 -6.21 -8.05 -0.38
CA LEU A 234 -6.40 -8.94 -1.52
C LEU A 234 -7.56 -9.92 -1.32
N ALA A 235 -7.66 -10.50 -0.13
CA ALA A 235 -8.70 -11.49 0.17
C ALA A 235 -10.11 -10.88 0.16
N LYS A 236 -10.23 -9.59 0.48
CA LYS A 236 -11.53 -8.88 0.44
C LYS A 236 -12.03 -8.62 -0.98
N GLU A 237 -11.10 -8.40 -1.92
CA GLU A 237 -11.43 -8.15 -3.32
C GLU A 237 -11.56 -9.44 -4.13
N ALA A 238 -11.05 -10.56 -3.60
CA ALA A 238 -11.08 -11.85 -4.27
C ALA A 238 -12.34 -12.64 -3.93
N GLU A 239 -12.97 -13.22 -4.93
CA GLU A 239 -13.99 -14.25 -4.72
C GLU A 239 -13.30 -15.56 -4.33
N LEU A 240 -13.23 -15.83 -3.03
CA LEU A 240 -12.43 -16.94 -2.48
C LEU A 240 -13.08 -18.31 -2.62
N GLY A 241 -14.38 -18.36 -2.96
CA GLY A 241 -15.16 -19.60 -3.11
C GLY A 241 -15.45 -20.33 -1.79
N GLN A 242 -14.78 -19.96 -0.70
CA GLN A 242 -14.99 -20.46 0.65
C GLN A 242 -14.73 -19.35 1.67
N PRO A 243 -15.34 -19.40 2.86
CA PRO A 243 -15.12 -18.39 3.89
C PRO A 243 -13.67 -18.40 4.37
N VAL A 244 -13.08 -17.23 4.53
CA VAL A 244 -11.77 -17.00 5.15
C VAL A 244 -11.97 -16.16 6.41
N TYR A 245 -11.34 -16.59 7.49
CA TYR A 245 -11.48 -15.98 8.81
C TYR A 245 -10.32 -15.04 9.08
N TYR A 246 -10.61 -13.75 9.28
CA TYR A 246 -9.63 -12.77 9.72
C TYR A 246 -9.58 -12.73 11.22
N ASN A 247 -8.46 -13.16 11.76
CA ASN A 247 -8.24 -13.38 13.17
C ASN A 247 -7.29 -12.34 13.75
N ASN A 248 -7.39 -12.07 15.05
CA ASN A 248 -6.50 -11.17 15.78
C ASN A 248 -5.88 -11.88 16.99
N CYS A 249 -4.58 -11.77 17.14
CA CYS A 249 -3.84 -12.13 18.37
C CYS A 249 -3.47 -10.84 19.11
N PRO A 250 -4.09 -10.51 20.25
CA PRO A 250 -3.81 -9.25 20.95
C PRO A 250 -2.46 -9.25 21.67
N MET A 251 -1.89 -10.43 21.94
CA MET A 251 -0.66 -10.57 22.74
C MET A 251 0.63 -10.42 21.93
N PHE A 252 0.55 -10.51 20.58
CA PHE A 252 1.74 -10.46 19.75
C PHE A 252 2.37 -9.06 19.74
N ASN A 253 3.70 -8.99 19.49
CA ASN A 253 4.45 -7.75 19.37
C ASN A 253 4.26 -6.81 20.57
N ASP A 254 4.56 -7.33 21.76
CA ASP A 254 4.49 -6.62 23.04
C ASP A 254 3.09 -6.00 23.33
N GLY A 255 2.04 -6.75 22.97
CA GLY A 255 0.65 -6.33 23.20
C GLY A 255 0.07 -5.38 22.15
N LYS A 256 0.80 -5.06 21.07
CA LYS A 256 0.27 -4.31 19.94
C LYS A 256 -0.70 -5.13 19.10
N GLY A 257 -0.59 -6.44 19.19
CA GLY A 257 -1.38 -7.38 18.44
C GLY A 257 -0.87 -7.57 17.00
N ALA A 258 -1.42 -8.60 16.35
CA ALA A 258 -1.29 -8.80 14.91
C ALA A 258 -2.47 -9.65 14.39
N ASN A 259 -2.74 -9.50 13.12
CA ASN A 259 -3.84 -10.19 12.46
C ASN A 259 -3.31 -11.25 11.49
N TRP A 260 -4.16 -12.24 11.16
CA TRP A 260 -3.88 -13.23 10.13
C TRP A 260 -5.17 -13.77 9.51
N LEU A 261 -5.06 -14.29 8.29
CA LEU A 261 -6.12 -15.00 7.60
C LEU A 261 -6.00 -16.52 7.85
N SER A 262 -7.13 -17.21 7.92
CA SER A 262 -7.22 -18.66 8.06
C SER A 262 -8.39 -19.21 7.27
N GLU A 263 -8.20 -20.34 6.60
CA GLU A 263 -9.30 -21.11 6.00
C GLU A 263 -10.08 -21.90 7.04
N GLU A 264 -9.53 -22.06 8.25
CA GLU A 264 -10.18 -22.78 9.33
C GLU A 264 -10.85 -21.81 10.32
N LYS A 265 -12.10 -22.14 10.72
CA LYS A 265 -12.82 -21.40 11.75
C LYS A 265 -12.15 -21.50 13.14
N THR A 266 -11.51 -22.63 13.40
CA THR A 266 -10.77 -22.87 14.63
C THR A 266 -9.53 -22.00 14.68
N ILE A 267 -9.34 -21.27 15.77
CA ILE A 267 -8.14 -20.45 15.99
C ILE A 267 -6.91 -21.34 16.07
N LYS A 268 -5.98 -21.13 15.14
CA LYS A 268 -4.63 -21.69 15.16
C LYS A 268 -3.63 -20.56 14.96
N ASN A 269 -3.06 -20.10 16.07
CA ASN A 269 -2.24 -18.90 16.12
C ASN A 269 -0.85 -19.12 15.50
N PRO A 270 -0.48 -18.47 14.38
CA PRO A 270 0.84 -18.62 13.76
C PRO A 270 1.95 -17.89 14.53
N TYR A 271 1.60 -16.88 15.33
CA TYR A 271 2.56 -16.05 16.03
C TYR A 271 3.18 -16.72 17.26
N TYR A 272 2.49 -17.68 17.85
CA TYR A 272 2.97 -18.43 19.02
C TYR A 272 3.05 -19.94 18.79
N GLY A 273 2.33 -20.46 17.79
CA GLY A 273 2.27 -21.89 17.52
C GLY A 273 1.73 -22.65 18.74
N SER A 274 2.35 -23.78 19.06
CA SER A 274 1.92 -24.67 20.17
C SER A 274 1.93 -24.00 21.56
N GLN A 275 2.67 -22.91 21.73
CA GLN A 275 2.75 -22.21 23.03
C GLN A 275 1.43 -21.50 23.39
N MET A 276 0.74 -20.97 22.39
CA MET A 276 -0.56 -20.27 22.57
C MET A 276 -1.45 -20.51 21.33
N LEU A 277 -1.68 -21.78 20.99
CA LEU A 277 -2.33 -22.16 19.73
C LEU A 277 -3.72 -21.57 19.58
N SER A 278 -4.51 -21.50 20.64
CA SER A 278 -5.89 -20.99 20.63
C SER A 278 -6.00 -19.50 21.02
N CYS A 279 -4.85 -18.80 21.21
CA CYS A 279 -4.87 -17.38 21.56
C CYS A 279 -5.26 -16.54 20.33
N GLY A 280 -6.39 -15.85 20.45
CA GLY A 280 -6.92 -14.97 19.41
C GLY A 280 -8.44 -15.05 19.31
N LYS A 281 -8.97 -14.24 18.42
CA LYS A 281 -10.40 -14.22 18.06
C LYS A 281 -10.58 -13.89 16.60
N THR A 282 -11.61 -14.43 15.99
CA THR A 282 -12.06 -13.98 14.66
C THR A 282 -12.70 -12.61 14.79
N ILE A 283 -12.25 -11.66 13.99
CA ILE A 283 -12.75 -10.28 13.96
C ILE A 283 -13.60 -10.02 12.71
N GLU A 284 -13.39 -10.79 11.63
CA GLU A 284 -14.18 -10.71 10.40
C GLU A 284 -14.22 -12.07 9.71
N THR A 285 -15.28 -12.33 8.94
CA THR A 285 -15.35 -13.47 8.03
C THR A 285 -15.58 -12.94 6.61
N ILE A 286 -14.60 -13.16 5.74
CA ILE A 286 -14.62 -12.81 4.33
C ILE A 286 -15.29 -13.96 3.57
N LYS A 287 -16.24 -13.64 2.69
CA LYS A 287 -17.05 -14.63 1.94
C LYS A 287 -16.84 -14.47 0.46
#